data_ebfe1fd5c0d9390cbfade7c5bc18f89b
#
_entry.id   ebfe1fd5c0d9390cbfade7c5bc18f89b
#
_cell.length_a   1.000
_cell.length_b   1.000
_cell.length_c   1.000
_cell.angle_alpha   90.00
_cell.angle_beta   90.00
_cell.angle_gamma   90.00
#
_symmetry.space_group_name_H-M   'P 1'
#
loop_
_entity.id
_entity.type
_entity.pdbx_description
1 polymer ?
#
loop_
_entity_poly.entity_id
_entity_poly.type
_entity_poly.pdbx_seq_one_letter_code
_entity_poly.pdbx_strand_id
1 'polypeptide(L)'
;MKTQQVVFRVRVFFASVALLVLGIVLLEPGACAQTPTPIAPPSAPRPVQDPGQQLIDQQREATRQRRLAEPPAQISVAPQGGGTSLNIPLDTPVDQIPEPGPTFRVRQIVLTGPGGQPLVRTVVSQSTLDAITAAFTGHDIGSHRLNVLLQRLTNAYVSAGYVTTRAVLGPQNIGAGMLTVVIQMGRIEAFMVNGKPIHRLATNEPSAGGGRLTDAGYQNAFPSGPGDSLRLSDIDQGVAQINRLRRNQASVQVLPGQTVGDSVVAISNPPGDRTYYTLGVDNYGAQSTGVTRYQAGVEADNLIGLQESLSLNYIDSIESNALVGSFAIPWGRHTFSYTLSDSEYQQVIGTTALEYGRTLSHIFGWNYQLGRTQSDLTALDATFTWRRTDRELNNLDLDPQREAVLRVGGNWLHRFALNDAQGNITLDAGLSQGLPWFGAKHDGADAPRTDAHAQFTKFDATVAWTVPLPRLGRAAIAYRGALGGQYTNVALYGNDQLYLGGMDTIRGFRSGDIAGDRGFYLRNELAWVNVPVWHDGRIEPYMFLDAGRAERVAVPGFSTLAGVGAGLRAQWQWHSQQFSGEAMVGRQLVRPAAIGPKSTLALGTINWSF
;
A
#
# COMPACT_ATOMS: atom_id res chain seq x y z
N MET A 1 0.05 -2.18 46.46
CA MET A 1 0.31 -0.72 46.50
C MET A 1 1.13 -0.19 45.31
N LYS A 2 2.10 -0.92 44.75
CA LYS A 2 2.85 -0.44 43.56
C LYS A 2 2.01 -0.32 42.26
N THR A 3 1.04 -1.18 42.05
CA THR A 3 0.18 -1.19 40.85
C THR A 3 -0.79 0.00 40.81
N GLN A 4 -1.30 0.45 41.94
CA GLN A 4 -2.19 1.62 41.98
C GLN A 4 -1.46 2.94 41.74
N GLN A 5 -0.21 3.08 42.15
CA GLN A 5 0.59 4.28 41.86
C GLN A 5 0.94 4.41 40.38
N VAL A 6 1.16 3.29 39.69
CA VAL A 6 1.43 3.28 38.23
C VAL A 6 0.18 3.68 37.45
N VAL A 7 -0.98 3.14 37.80
CA VAL A 7 -2.27 3.51 37.18
C VAL A 7 -2.61 5.00 37.38
N PHE A 8 -2.32 5.55 38.55
CA PHE A 8 -2.53 6.98 38.81
C PHE A 8 -1.60 7.87 37.99
N ARG A 9 -0.31 7.53 37.86
CA ARG A 9 0.66 8.28 37.05
C ARG A 9 0.37 8.20 35.54
N VAL A 10 -0.11 7.05 35.05
CA VAL A 10 -0.56 6.87 33.66
C VAL A 10 -1.77 7.75 33.39
N ARG A 11 -2.78 7.75 34.30
CA ARG A 11 -3.96 8.63 34.18
C ARG A 11 -3.60 10.13 34.17
N VAL A 12 -2.62 10.52 34.98
CA VAL A 12 -2.15 11.93 35.02
C VAL A 12 -1.40 12.30 33.75
N PHE A 13 -0.59 11.39 33.18
CA PHE A 13 0.12 11.64 31.93
C PHE A 13 -0.83 11.73 30.73
N PHE A 14 -1.78 10.78 30.60
CA PHE A 14 -2.81 10.85 29.55
C PHE A 14 -3.73 12.05 29.73
N ALA A 15 -4.10 12.39 30.95
CA ALA A 15 -4.85 13.62 31.21
C ALA A 15 -4.04 14.86 30.83
N SER A 16 -2.73 14.86 31.03
CA SER A 16 -1.86 15.99 30.67
C SER A 16 -1.65 16.08 29.14
N VAL A 17 -1.45 14.98 28.44
CA VAL A 17 -1.35 14.96 26.97
C VAL A 17 -2.70 15.24 26.33
N ALA A 18 -3.80 14.67 26.83
CA ALA A 18 -5.14 14.96 26.38
C ALA A 18 -5.53 16.43 26.68
N LEU A 19 -5.15 16.97 27.84
CA LEU A 19 -5.33 18.39 28.16
C LEU A 19 -4.45 19.32 27.31
N LEU A 20 -3.24 18.88 26.94
CA LEU A 20 -2.37 19.66 26.03
C LEU A 20 -2.94 19.68 24.61
N VAL A 21 -3.41 18.55 24.09
CA VAL A 21 -4.03 18.46 22.76
C VAL A 21 -5.45 19.06 22.79
N LEU A 22 -6.21 18.86 23.85
CA LEU A 22 -7.51 19.50 24.06
C LEU A 22 -7.34 21.02 24.25
N GLY A 23 -6.27 21.46 24.92
CA GLY A 23 -5.89 22.87 25.04
C GLY A 23 -5.52 23.49 23.69
N ILE A 24 -4.85 22.72 22.80
CA ILE A 24 -4.54 23.14 21.43
C ILE A 24 -5.81 23.13 20.56
N VAL A 25 -6.71 22.20 20.76
CA VAL A 25 -8.02 22.11 20.08
C VAL A 25 -8.98 23.21 20.56
N LEU A 26 -8.92 23.61 21.83
CA LEU A 26 -9.82 24.61 22.43
C LEU A 26 -9.24 26.04 22.49
N LEU A 27 -7.93 26.22 22.28
CA LEU A 27 -7.33 27.55 22.14
C LEU A 27 -7.58 28.08 20.72
N GLU A 28 -8.82 28.48 20.47
CA GLU A 28 -9.01 29.57 19.51
C GLU A 28 -8.41 30.84 20.15
N PRO A 29 -7.49 31.56 19.45
CA PRO A 29 -7.07 32.84 19.96
C PRO A 29 -8.31 33.75 20.04
N GLY A 30 -8.69 34.12 21.25
CA GLY A 30 -9.84 34.98 21.52
C GLY A 30 -9.83 36.15 20.57
N ALA A 31 -10.98 36.46 20.00
CA ALA A 31 -11.20 37.57 19.11
C ALA A 31 -10.80 38.87 19.82
N CYS A 32 -9.60 39.36 19.56
CA CYS A 32 -9.26 40.75 19.81
C CYS A 32 -10.19 41.61 18.95
N ALA A 33 -10.96 42.46 19.57
CA ALA A 33 -11.84 43.43 18.94
C ALA A 33 -11.12 44.12 17.76
N GLN A 34 -11.51 43.81 16.55
CA GLN A 34 -11.01 44.43 15.34
C GLN A 34 -11.79 45.72 15.11
N THR A 35 -11.07 46.81 14.99
CA THR A 35 -11.57 48.05 14.38
C THR A 35 -12.15 47.72 13.00
N PRO A 36 -13.28 48.35 12.59
CA PRO A 36 -13.90 48.07 11.30
C PRO A 36 -12.97 48.47 10.16
N THR A 37 -12.41 47.49 9.49
CA THR A 37 -11.69 47.65 8.23
C THR A 37 -12.68 47.81 7.07
N PRO A 38 -12.36 48.53 5.99
CA PRO A 38 -13.23 48.72 4.83
C PRO A 38 -13.61 47.34 4.27
N ILE A 39 -14.87 47.17 3.90
CA ILE A 39 -15.45 45.95 3.32
C ILE A 39 -14.63 45.57 2.08
N ALA A 40 -13.80 44.54 2.21
CA ALA A 40 -13.13 43.94 1.07
C ALA A 40 -14.21 43.35 0.13
N PRO A 41 -13.99 43.33 -1.20
CA PRO A 41 -14.93 42.69 -2.13
C PRO A 41 -15.15 41.24 -1.71
N PRO A 42 -16.36 40.69 -1.89
CA PRO A 42 -16.68 39.35 -1.46
C PRO A 42 -15.64 38.37 -2.02
N SER A 43 -14.95 37.69 -1.13
CA SER A 43 -13.98 36.68 -1.49
C SER A 43 -14.70 35.60 -2.28
N ALA A 44 -14.11 35.14 -3.39
CA ALA A 44 -14.64 33.99 -4.14
C ALA A 44 -14.90 32.82 -3.16
N PRO A 45 -16.01 32.10 -3.32
CA PRO A 45 -16.36 31.02 -2.42
C PRO A 45 -15.22 30.00 -2.33
N ARG A 46 -14.86 29.64 -1.10
CA ARG A 46 -13.82 28.61 -0.89
C ARG A 46 -14.37 27.29 -1.38
N PRO A 47 -13.61 26.55 -2.17
CA PRO A 47 -14.06 25.24 -2.63
C PRO A 47 -14.19 24.31 -1.41
N VAL A 48 -15.30 23.56 -1.36
CA VAL A 48 -15.50 22.50 -0.36
C VAL A 48 -15.00 21.21 -0.96
N GLN A 49 -14.04 20.58 -0.30
CA GLN A 49 -13.66 19.21 -0.59
C GLN A 49 -14.70 18.29 0.00
N ASP A 50 -15.24 17.36 -0.80
CA ASP A 50 -16.18 16.34 -0.38
C ASP A 50 -15.64 15.55 0.82
N PRO A 51 -16.35 15.48 1.98
CA PRO A 51 -15.86 14.78 3.16
C PRO A 51 -15.72 13.26 2.94
N GLY A 52 -16.55 12.66 2.07
CA GLY A 52 -16.41 11.27 1.68
C GLY A 52 -15.13 11.01 0.89
N GLN A 53 -14.79 11.92 -0.04
CA GLN A 53 -13.53 11.83 -0.78
C GLN A 53 -12.32 12.01 0.15
N GLN A 54 -12.37 12.91 1.11
CA GLN A 54 -11.31 13.07 2.13
C GLN A 54 -11.09 11.76 2.90
N LEU A 55 -12.15 11.10 3.33
CA LEU A 55 -12.07 9.85 4.08
C LEU A 55 -11.51 8.71 3.21
N ILE A 56 -11.88 8.63 1.94
CA ILE A 56 -11.33 7.68 0.98
C ILE A 56 -9.83 7.90 0.78
N ASP A 57 -9.39 9.15 0.63
CA ASP A 57 -7.98 9.49 0.44
C ASP A 57 -7.16 9.17 1.69
N GLN A 58 -7.69 9.41 2.89
CA GLN A 58 -7.08 9.00 4.17
C GLN A 58 -6.96 7.47 4.26
N GLN A 59 -7.97 6.70 3.85
CA GLN A 59 -7.91 5.24 3.81
C GLN A 59 -6.87 4.72 2.81
N ARG A 60 -6.77 5.34 1.64
CA ARG A 60 -5.73 5.03 0.64
C ARG A 60 -4.34 5.27 1.20
N GLU A 61 -4.12 6.41 1.86
CA GLU A 61 -2.84 6.73 2.49
C GLU A 61 -2.53 5.76 3.63
N ALA A 62 -3.47 5.43 4.50
CA ALA A 62 -3.29 4.43 5.56
C ALA A 62 -2.94 3.04 4.98
N THR A 63 -3.58 2.65 3.88
CA THR A 63 -3.27 1.40 3.17
C THR A 63 -1.87 1.42 2.58
N ARG A 64 -1.45 2.56 2.00
CA ARG A 64 -0.10 2.77 1.50
C ARG A 64 0.93 2.64 2.61
N GLN A 65 0.70 3.28 3.76
CA GLN A 65 1.60 3.21 4.92
C GLN A 65 1.70 1.78 5.48
N ARG A 66 0.61 1.03 5.52
CA ARG A 66 0.62 -0.40 5.90
C ARG A 66 1.50 -1.22 4.95
N ARG A 67 1.41 -1.03 3.63
CA ARG A 67 2.28 -1.71 2.64
C ARG A 67 3.75 -1.36 2.80
N LEU A 68 4.07 -0.10 3.15
CA LEU A 68 5.44 0.34 3.41
C LEU A 68 6.02 -0.35 4.65
N ALA A 69 5.20 -0.52 5.68
CA ALA A 69 5.57 -1.15 6.94
C ALA A 69 5.56 -2.70 6.88
N GLU A 70 5.03 -3.29 5.79
CA GLU A 70 4.95 -4.75 5.65
C GLU A 70 6.35 -5.39 5.62
N PRO A 71 6.67 -6.28 6.59
CA PRO A 71 7.94 -6.97 6.58
C PRO A 71 8.00 -7.96 5.41
N PRO A 72 9.20 -8.34 4.94
CA PRO A 72 9.36 -9.43 3.99
C PRO A 72 8.70 -10.71 4.51
N ALA A 73 8.08 -11.48 3.61
CA ALA A 73 7.43 -12.72 3.97
C ALA A 73 8.44 -13.70 4.60
N GLN A 74 8.06 -14.31 5.72
CA GLN A 74 8.86 -15.35 6.36
C GLN A 74 8.59 -16.68 5.65
N ILE A 75 9.48 -17.04 4.73
CA ILE A 75 9.41 -18.30 3.97
C ILE A 75 10.64 -19.13 4.31
N SER A 76 10.42 -20.35 4.75
CA SER A 76 11.47 -21.35 4.93
C SER A 76 11.25 -22.52 3.97
N VAL A 77 12.34 -23.01 3.38
CA VAL A 77 12.31 -24.21 2.51
C VAL A 77 13.05 -25.31 3.25
N ALA A 78 12.33 -26.38 3.61
CA ALA A 78 12.97 -27.53 4.25
C ALA A 78 13.97 -28.18 3.26
N PRO A 79 15.15 -28.64 3.72
CA PRO A 79 16.09 -29.34 2.89
C PRO A 79 15.42 -30.57 2.26
N GLN A 80 15.26 -30.59 0.97
CA GLN A 80 14.79 -31.77 0.25
C GLN A 80 15.99 -32.70 0.03
N GLY A 81 15.97 -33.83 0.70
CA GLY A 81 17.00 -34.83 0.94
C GLY A 81 18.13 -35.08 -0.08
N GLY A 82 19.29 -35.37 0.46
CA GLY A 82 20.22 -36.39 0.00
C GLY A 82 21.11 -36.09 -1.20
N GLY A 83 21.81 -34.95 -1.19
CA GLY A 83 23.06 -34.83 -1.95
C GLY A 83 24.23 -34.68 -0.98
N THR A 84 25.22 -35.52 -1.06
CA THR A 84 26.53 -35.24 -0.43
C THR A 84 27.03 -33.94 -1.02
N SER A 85 26.97 -32.86 -0.23
CA SER A 85 27.52 -31.56 -0.62
C SER A 85 29.04 -31.71 -0.65
N LEU A 86 29.58 -31.95 -1.84
CA LEU A 86 31.01 -31.77 -2.05
C LEU A 86 31.28 -30.29 -1.86
N ASN A 87 32.25 -29.97 -1.02
CA ASN A 87 32.64 -28.61 -0.69
C ASN A 87 33.48 -27.99 -1.84
N ILE A 88 33.01 -28.13 -3.09
CA ILE A 88 33.64 -27.60 -4.29
C ILE A 88 32.88 -26.31 -4.68
N PRO A 89 33.55 -25.16 -4.76
CA PRO A 89 32.93 -23.92 -5.22
C PRO A 89 32.29 -24.10 -6.61
N LEU A 90 31.09 -23.61 -6.79
CA LEU A 90 30.31 -23.81 -8.03
C LEU A 90 30.90 -23.09 -9.26
N ASP A 91 31.74 -22.09 -9.05
CA ASP A 91 32.47 -21.34 -10.08
C ASP A 91 33.79 -22.00 -10.48
N THR A 92 34.22 -23.08 -9.79
CA THR A 92 35.46 -23.80 -10.09
C THR A 92 35.47 -24.28 -11.54
N PRO A 93 36.51 -23.94 -12.36
CA PRO A 93 36.65 -24.45 -13.72
C PRO A 93 36.62 -25.99 -13.77
N VAL A 94 35.95 -26.58 -14.76
CA VAL A 94 35.74 -28.04 -14.84
C VAL A 94 37.04 -28.82 -14.75
N ASP A 95 38.13 -28.30 -15.38
CA ASP A 95 39.44 -28.94 -15.38
C ASP A 95 40.09 -28.98 -14.00
N GLN A 96 39.76 -28.05 -13.12
CA GLN A 96 40.30 -27.96 -11.76
C GLN A 96 39.48 -28.81 -10.73
N ILE A 97 38.37 -29.43 -11.15
CA ILE A 97 37.58 -30.29 -10.28
C ILE A 97 38.28 -31.65 -10.22
N PRO A 98 38.74 -32.09 -9.04
CA PRO A 98 39.44 -33.38 -8.90
C PRO A 98 38.45 -34.54 -9.06
N GLU A 99 38.85 -35.59 -9.78
CA GLU A 99 38.09 -36.82 -9.96
C GLU A 99 38.84 -38.00 -9.36
N PRO A 100 38.47 -38.47 -8.18
CA PRO A 100 39.17 -39.56 -7.48
C PRO A 100 38.77 -40.98 -7.95
N GLY A 101 37.79 -41.07 -8.87
CA GLY A 101 37.22 -42.34 -9.32
C GLY A 101 37.24 -42.52 -10.85
N PRO A 102 36.53 -43.54 -11.35
CA PRO A 102 36.40 -43.79 -12.77
C PRO A 102 35.72 -42.60 -13.49
N THR A 103 36.21 -42.26 -14.67
CA THR A 103 35.67 -41.17 -15.50
C THR A 103 35.19 -41.71 -16.84
N PHE A 104 34.22 -41.03 -17.45
CA PHE A 104 33.69 -41.34 -18.77
C PHE A 104 33.75 -40.08 -19.65
N ARG A 105 34.20 -40.21 -20.88
CA ARG A 105 34.21 -39.12 -21.87
C ARG A 105 32.83 -38.75 -22.30
N VAL A 106 32.32 -37.58 -21.92
CA VAL A 106 31.00 -37.10 -22.31
C VAL A 106 31.11 -36.21 -23.54
N ARG A 107 30.47 -36.66 -24.63
CA ARG A 107 30.47 -35.95 -25.94
C ARG A 107 29.24 -35.05 -26.07
N GLN A 108 28.14 -35.41 -25.40
CA GLN A 108 26.87 -34.71 -25.49
C GLN A 108 26.16 -34.80 -24.16
N ILE A 109 25.56 -33.65 -23.73
CA ILE A 109 24.69 -33.55 -22.57
C ILE A 109 23.31 -33.16 -23.07
N VAL A 110 22.30 -33.97 -22.75
CA VAL A 110 20.89 -33.78 -23.13
C VAL A 110 20.09 -33.48 -21.88
N LEU A 111 19.37 -32.35 -21.88
CA LEU A 111 18.45 -31.99 -20.79
C LEU A 111 17.05 -32.40 -21.17
N THR A 112 16.37 -33.17 -20.28
CA THR A 112 15.00 -33.63 -20.48
C THR A 112 14.14 -33.34 -19.24
N GLY A 113 12.83 -33.36 -19.42
CA GLY A 113 11.88 -33.45 -18.32
C GLY A 113 11.70 -34.90 -17.84
N PRO A 114 10.89 -35.12 -16.81
CA PRO A 114 10.54 -36.45 -16.31
C PRO A 114 9.99 -37.33 -17.42
N GLY A 115 10.41 -38.59 -17.46
CA GLY A 115 9.96 -39.57 -18.49
C GLY A 115 10.54 -39.29 -19.88
N GLY A 116 11.63 -38.50 -20.01
CA GLY A 116 12.27 -38.19 -21.29
C GLY A 116 11.54 -37.16 -22.15
N GLN A 117 10.54 -36.48 -21.60
CA GLN A 117 9.81 -35.46 -22.31
C GLN A 117 10.71 -34.22 -22.56
N PRO A 118 10.45 -33.46 -23.64
CA PRO A 118 11.13 -32.18 -23.85
C PRO A 118 10.97 -31.26 -22.62
N LEU A 119 12.00 -30.51 -22.27
CA LEU A 119 11.88 -29.49 -21.22
C LEU A 119 10.73 -28.55 -21.57
N VAL A 120 9.76 -28.44 -20.68
CA VAL A 120 8.70 -27.43 -20.77
C VAL A 120 9.39 -26.06 -20.75
N ARG A 121 9.01 -25.19 -21.69
CA ARG A 121 9.55 -23.87 -21.97
C ARG A 121 10.26 -23.23 -20.79
N THR A 122 11.51 -23.02 -20.99
CA THR A 122 12.56 -22.74 -20.05
C THR A 122 12.29 -21.47 -19.24
N VAL A 123 11.99 -21.66 -17.99
CA VAL A 123 12.03 -20.59 -16.97
C VAL A 123 13.45 -20.08 -16.73
N VAL A 124 14.46 -20.84 -17.15
CA VAL A 124 15.87 -20.46 -17.28
C VAL A 124 16.19 -20.28 -18.76
N SER A 125 16.92 -19.23 -19.11
CA SER A 125 17.25 -18.97 -20.52
C SER A 125 18.03 -20.13 -21.13
N GLN A 126 17.72 -20.47 -22.39
CA GLN A 126 18.42 -21.54 -23.11
C GLN A 126 19.92 -21.29 -23.16
N SER A 127 20.34 -20.04 -23.35
CA SER A 127 21.75 -19.66 -23.35
C SER A 127 22.47 -19.97 -22.03
N THR A 128 21.78 -19.82 -20.88
CA THR A 128 22.32 -20.19 -19.57
C THR A 128 22.50 -21.71 -19.45
N LEU A 129 21.50 -22.47 -19.85
CA LEU A 129 21.58 -23.94 -19.82
C LEU A 129 22.65 -24.45 -20.78
N ASP A 130 22.73 -23.92 -21.99
CA ASP A 130 23.75 -24.28 -22.98
C ASP A 130 25.16 -23.92 -22.49
N ALA A 131 25.35 -22.79 -21.86
CA ALA A 131 26.65 -22.40 -21.27
C ALA A 131 27.08 -23.37 -20.17
N ILE A 132 26.15 -23.80 -19.30
CA ILE A 132 26.44 -24.78 -18.25
C ILE A 132 26.81 -26.13 -18.87
N THR A 133 26.03 -26.64 -19.82
CA THR A 133 26.27 -27.95 -20.42
C THR A 133 27.52 -27.96 -21.32
N ALA A 134 27.77 -26.90 -22.09
CA ALA A 134 28.96 -26.75 -22.92
C ALA A 134 30.27 -26.81 -22.12
N ALA A 135 30.26 -26.25 -20.89
CA ALA A 135 31.43 -26.27 -20.01
C ALA A 135 31.85 -27.69 -19.60
N PHE A 136 30.94 -28.66 -19.61
CA PHE A 136 31.21 -30.07 -19.26
C PHE A 136 31.34 -30.98 -20.49
N THR A 137 30.87 -30.55 -21.64
CA THR A 137 30.93 -31.32 -22.87
C THR A 137 32.39 -31.45 -23.35
N GLY A 138 32.80 -32.67 -23.75
CA GLY A 138 34.18 -32.94 -24.19
C GLY A 138 35.14 -33.26 -23.04
N HIS A 139 34.72 -33.22 -21.80
CA HIS A 139 35.53 -33.59 -20.65
C HIS A 139 35.26 -35.03 -20.14
N ASP A 140 36.24 -35.55 -19.42
CA ASP A 140 36.09 -36.82 -18.70
C ASP A 140 35.37 -36.54 -17.38
N ILE A 141 34.17 -37.10 -17.25
CA ILE A 141 33.26 -36.81 -16.12
C ILE A 141 33.20 -38.05 -15.20
N GLY A 142 33.61 -37.84 -13.94
CA GLY A 142 33.39 -38.74 -12.84
C GLY A 142 32.35 -38.21 -11.87
N SER A 143 32.32 -38.77 -10.67
CA SER A 143 31.29 -38.45 -9.68
C SER A 143 31.31 -36.97 -9.19
N HIS A 144 32.49 -36.38 -9.08
CA HIS A 144 32.62 -34.99 -8.59
C HIS A 144 32.16 -33.98 -9.64
N ARG A 145 32.64 -34.07 -10.88
CA ARG A 145 32.23 -33.19 -12.00
C ARG A 145 30.75 -33.33 -12.27
N LEU A 146 30.23 -34.57 -12.20
CA LEU A 146 28.81 -34.84 -12.35
C LEU A 146 27.97 -34.13 -11.30
N ASN A 147 28.36 -34.24 -10.00
CA ASN A 147 27.67 -33.54 -8.93
C ASN A 147 27.71 -32.01 -9.11
N VAL A 148 28.83 -31.45 -9.54
CA VAL A 148 28.95 -30.01 -9.81
C VAL A 148 28.05 -29.61 -11.01
N LEU A 149 27.97 -30.40 -12.07
CA LEU A 149 27.04 -30.17 -13.18
C LEU A 149 25.59 -30.12 -12.69
N LEU A 150 25.16 -31.13 -11.92
CA LEU A 150 23.81 -31.21 -11.38
C LEU A 150 23.50 -30.03 -10.42
N GLN A 151 24.48 -29.63 -9.59
CA GLN A 151 24.35 -28.48 -8.72
C GLN A 151 24.25 -27.17 -9.51
N ARG A 152 25.06 -26.95 -10.56
CA ARG A 152 24.99 -25.75 -11.41
C ARG A 152 23.64 -25.65 -12.11
N LEU A 153 23.15 -26.75 -12.68
CA LEU A 153 21.82 -26.81 -13.30
C LEU A 153 20.72 -26.55 -12.27
N THR A 154 20.77 -27.20 -11.11
CA THR A 154 19.81 -26.97 -10.01
C THR A 154 19.81 -25.50 -9.59
N ASN A 155 20.99 -24.92 -9.37
CA ASN A 155 21.10 -23.52 -8.94
C ASN A 155 20.61 -22.51 -9.98
N ALA A 156 20.74 -22.82 -11.28
CA ALA A 156 20.14 -21.99 -12.32
C ALA A 156 18.62 -21.87 -12.15
N TYR A 157 17.93 -22.97 -11.84
CA TYR A 157 16.50 -22.97 -11.54
C TYR A 157 16.16 -22.34 -10.18
N VAL A 158 16.95 -22.62 -9.14
CA VAL A 158 16.78 -21.99 -7.82
C VAL A 158 16.92 -20.48 -7.90
N SER A 159 17.93 -19.99 -8.65
CA SER A 159 18.12 -18.55 -8.88
C SER A 159 16.99 -17.91 -9.68
N ALA A 160 16.31 -18.67 -10.52
CA ALA A 160 15.10 -18.25 -11.23
C ALA A 160 13.82 -18.33 -10.35
N GLY A 161 13.96 -18.73 -9.06
CA GLY A 161 12.87 -18.79 -8.08
C GLY A 161 12.20 -20.16 -7.94
N TYR A 162 12.68 -21.21 -8.64
CA TYR A 162 12.12 -22.57 -8.57
C TYR A 162 12.90 -23.42 -7.55
N VAL A 163 12.75 -23.05 -6.29
CA VAL A 163 13.59 -23.52 -5.17
C VAL A 163 13.53 -25.02 -4.87
N THR A 164 12.49 -25.71 -5.33
CA THR A 164 12.31 -27.16 -5.16
C THR A 164 12.67 -27.98 -6.41
N THR A 165 13.03 -27.32 -7.53
CA THR A 165 13.50 -27.97 -8.76
C THR A 165 14.88 -28.58 -8.56
N ARG A 166 15.10 -29.77 -9.11
CA ARG A 166 16.37 -30.50 -9.03
C ARG A 166 16.76 -31.06 -10.41
N ALA A 167 18.06 -31.00 -10.69
CA ALA A 167 18.65 -31.77 -11.77
C ALA A 167 19.08 -33.13 -11.22
N VAL A 168 18.60 -34.20 -11.82
CA VAL A 168 18.85 -35.57 -11.37
C VAL A 168 19.26 -36.44 -12.55
N LEU A 169 19.85 -37.59 -12.26
CA LEU A 169 20.15 -38.60 -13.26
C LEU A 169 19.10 -39.70 -13.23
N GLY A 170 18.63 -40.08 -14.41
CA GLY A 170 17.89 -41.30 -14.61
C GLY A 170 18.82 -42.49 -14.88
N PRO A 171 18.29 -43.72 -14.84
CA PRO A 171 19.03 -44.91 -15.27
C PRO A 171 19.48 -44.73 -16.73
N GLN A 172 20.80 -44.84 -16.99
CA GLN A 172 21.35 -44.64 -18.31
C GLN A 172 22.74 -45.30 -18.46
N ASN A 173 23.11 -45.58 -19.72
CA ASN A 173 24.44 -46.08 -20.03
C ASN A 173 25.33 -44.92 -20.48
N ILE A 174 26.16 -44.39 -19.58
CA ILE A 174 27.06 -43.25 -19.82
C ILE A 174 28.22 -43.65 -20.74
N GLY A 175 28.54 -44.95 -20.89
CA GLY A 175 29.63 -45.44 -21.75
C GLY A 175 29.45 -45.11 -23.23
N ALA A 176 28.24 -44.76 -23.67
CA ALA A 176 27.98 -44.29 -25.04
C ALA A 176 28.47 -42.84 -25.31
N GLY A 177 28.94 -42.10 -24.28
CA GLY A 177 29.38 -40.71 -24.37
C GLY A 177 28.24 -39.69 -24.39
N MET A 178 27.00 -40.14 -24.15
CA MET A 178 25.81 -39.27 -24.01
C MET A 178 25.36 -39.29 -22.55
N LEU A 179 25.21 -38.11 -21.97
CA LEU A 179 24.73 -37.90 -20.61
C LEU A 179 23.34 -37.24 -20.65
N THR A 180 22.32 -37.92 -20.16
CA THR A 180 20.97 -37.37 -20.03
C THR A 180 20.74 -36.91 -18.62
N VAL A 181 20.45 -35.62 -18.44
CA VAL A 181 20.09 -35.03 -17.15
C VAL A 181 18.60 -34.71 -17.17
N VAL A 182 17.89 -35.19 -16.16
CA VAL A 182 16.46 -34.96 -16.00
C VAL A 182 16.25 -33.75 -15.08
N ILE A 183 15.55 -32.75 -15.55
CA ILE A 183 15.14 -31.62 -14.75
C ILE A 183 13.78 -31.92 -14.12
N GLN A 184 13.81 -32.26 -12.85
CA GLN A 184 12.62 -32.52 -12.04
C GLN A 184 12.11 -31.20 -11.52
N MET A 185 11.08 -30.63 -12.19
CA MET A 185 10.42 -29.41 -11.72
C MET A 185 9.68 -29.69 -10.41
N GLY A 186 9.95 -28.85 -9.40
CA GLY A 186 9.20 -28.92 -8.15
C GLY A 186 7.76 -28.44 -8.33
N ARG A 187 6.79 -29.20 -7.81
CA ARG A 187 5.35 -28.88 -7.90
C ARG A 187 4.72 -28.72 -6.53
N ILE A 188 3.61 -28.00 -6.49
CA ILE A 188 2.77 -27.90 -5.30
C ILE A 188 1.86 -29.12 -5.28
N GLU A 189 1.96 -29.96 -4.24
CA GLU A 189 1.04 -31.08 -4.01
C GLU A 189 -0.23 -30.60 -3.31
N ALA A 190 -0.08 -29.85 -2.21
CA ALA A 190 -1.19 -29.39 -1.39
C ALA A 190 -0.83 -28.14 -0.59
N PHE A 191 -1.89 -27.48 -0.13
CA PHE A 191 -1.80 -26.43 0.88
C PHE A 191 -2.32 -26.92 2.22
N MET A 192 -1.66 -26.52 3.30
CA MET A 192 -2.10 -26.77 4.67
C MET A 192 -2.10 -25.49 5.47
N VAL A 193 -3.09 -25.32 6.34
CA VAL A 193 -3.15 -24.21 7.31
C VAL A 193 -3.22 -24.79 8.71
N ASN A 194 -2.27 -24.39 9.58
CA ASN A 194 -2.19 -24.88 10.96
C ASN A 194 -2.29 -26.41 11.06
N GLY A 195 -1.65 -27.12 10.14
CA GLY A 195 -1.60 -28.58 10.09
C GLY A 195 -2.80 -29.28 9.43
N LYS A 196 -3.79 -28.54 8.92
CA LYS A 196 -4.97 -29.13 8.23
C LYS A 196 -4.95 -28.79 6.74
N PRO A 197 -5.34 -29.73 5.85
CA PRO A 197 -5.42 -29.47 4.41
C PRO A 197 -6.53 -28.46 4.10
N ILE A 198 -6.31 -27.67 3.05
CA ILE A 198 -7.30 -26.71 2.52
C ILE A 198 -7.47 -26.86 1.02
N HIS A 199 -8.60 -26.39 0.51
CA HIS A 199 -8.95 -26.47 -0.91
C HIS A 199 -9.25 -25.09 -1.47
N ARG A 200 -8.93 -24.87 -2.75
CA ARG A 200 -9.14 -23.60 -3.42
C ARG A 200 -10.61 -23.17 -3.50
N LEU A 201 -11.49 -24.14 -3.66
CA LEU A 201 -12.94 -23.90 -3.67
C LEU A 201 -13.52 -24.14 -2.28
N ALA A 202 -14.64 -23.49 -1.99
CA ALA A 202 -15.38 -23.70 -0.76
C ALA A 202 -15.79 -25.18 -0.66
N THR A 203 -15.50 -25.80 0.49
CA THR A 203 -15.89 -27.17 0.83
C THR A 203 -16.70 -27.14 2.11
N ASN A 204 -17.51 -28.18 2.34
CA ASN A 204 -18.27 -28.34 3.59
C ASN A 204 -17.42 -28.85 4.76
N GLU A 205 -16.09 -28.90 4.60
CA GLU A 205 -15.20 -29.34 5.66
C GLU A 205 -15.01 -28.28 6.75
N PRO A 206 -14.73 -28.69 7.98
CA PRO A 206 -14.49 -27.76 9.07
C PRO A 206 -13.33 -26.83 8.79
N SER A 207 -13.55 -25.53 8.97
CA SER A 207 -12.59 -24.46 8.77
C SER A 207 -11.29 -24.68 9.56
N ALA A 208 -10.17 -24.76 8.86
CA ALA A 208 -8.83 -24.89 9.44
C ALA A 208 -8.22 -23.51 9.79
N GLY A 209 -8.57 -22.49 9.04
CA GLY A 209 -8.04 -21.11 9.17
C GLY A 209 -9.00 -20.14 9.85
N GLY A 210 -10.14 -20.62 10.33
CA GLY A 210 -11.09 -19.87 11.11
C GLY A 210 -12.06 -19.00 10.30
N GLY A 211 -12.26 -19.21 9.00
CA GLY A 211 -13.38 -18.64 8.26
C GLY A 211 -14.72 -19.20 8.77
N ARG A 212 -15.81 -18.44 8.69
CA ARG A 212 -17.13 -18.92 9.14
C ARG A 212 -17.76 -19.90 8.14
N LEU A 213 -17.50 -19.73 6.86
CA LEU A 213 -18.09 -20.53 5.79
C LEU A 213 -17.08 -21.40 5.06
N THR A 214 -15.84 -20.93 4.90
CA THR A 214 -14.79 -21.61 4.15
C THR A 214 -13.40 -21.15 4.59
N ASP A 215 -12.35 -21.88 4.17
CA ASP A 215 -10.94 -21.49 4.24
C ASP A 215 -10.29 -21.35 2.86
N ALA A 216 -11.09 -21.40 1.81
CA ALA A 216 -10.61 -21.32 0.42
C ALA A 216 -9.77 -20.06 0.16
N GLY A 217 -9.98 -18.97 0.91
CA GLY A 217 -9.24 -17.74 0.79
C GLY A 217 -7.73 -17.88 1.04
N TYR A 218 -7.32 -18.83 1.89
CA TYR A 218 -5.90 -19.10 2.08
C TYR A 218 -5.23 -19.61 0.80
N GLN A 219 -5.84 -20.57 0.09
CA GLN A 219 -5.29 -21.05 -1.17
C GLN A 219 -5.53 -20.07 -2.32
N ASN A 220 -6.68 -19.40 -2.35
CA ASN A 220 -6.99 -18.38 -3.37
C ASN A 220 -6.04 -17.19 -3.32
N ALA A 221 -5.40 -16.93 -2.18
CA ALA A 221 -4.38 -15.89 -2.05
C ALA A 221 -3.13 -16.16 -2.90
N PHE A 222 -2.84 -17.43 -3.20
CA PHE A 222 -1.67 -17.82 -3.99
C PHE A 222 -1.96 -17.77 -5.48
N PRO A 223 -1.02 -17.27 -6.31
CA PRO A 223 -1.14 -17.33 -7.77
C PRO A 223 -1.15 -18.75 -8.32
N SER A 224 -0.36 -19.64 -7.71
CA SER A 224 -0.20 -21.06 -8.11
C SER A 224 -0.99 -21.97 -7.19
N GLY A 225 -1.55 -23.05 -7.73
CA GLY A 225 -2.32 -24.07 -7.01
C GLY A 225 -1.68 -25.46 -7.04
N PRO A 226 -2.34 -26.50 -6.46
CA PRO A 226 -1.90 -27.87 -6.57
C PRO A 226 -1.72 -28.30 -8.03
N GLY A 227 -0.60 -28.98 -8.33
CA GLY A 227 -0.18 -29.39 -9.67
C GLY A 227 0.68 -28.36 -10.40
N ASP A 228 0.67 -27.10 -10.01
CA ASP A 228 1.51 -26.06 -10.60
C ASP A 228 2.95 -26.14 -10.10
N SER A 229 3.89 -25.61 -10.89
CA SER A 229 5.29 -25.50 -10.48
C SER A 229 5.43 -24.54 -9.29
N LEU A 230 6.16 -24.97 -8.26
CA LEU A 230 6.40 -24.15 -7.07
C LEU A 230 7.41 -23.04 -7.39
N ARG A 231 6.96 -21.79 -7.35
CA ARG A 231 7.77 -20.60 -7.54
C ARG A 231 7.77 -19.74 -6.28
N LEU A 232 8.95 -19.39 -5.79
CA LEU A 232 9.11 -18.62 -4.54
C LEU A 232 8.35 -17.28 -4.56
N SER A 233 8.34 -16.58 -5.70
CA SER A 233 7.61 -15.32 -5.84
C SER A 233 6.10 -15.48 -5.72
N ASP A 234 5.54 -16.64 -6.07
CA ASP A 234 4.11 -16.91 -5.95
C ASP A 234 3.75 -17.28 -4.51
N ILE A 235 4.67 -17.95 -3.81
CA ILE A 235 4.54 -18.20 -2.37
C ILE A 235 4.62 -16.87 -1.59
N ASP A 236 5.61 -16.02 -1.89
CA ASP A 236 5.74 -14.68 -1.29
C ASP A 236 4.49 -13.82 -1.53
N GLN A 237 3.94 -13.84 -2.74
CA GLN A 237 2.72 -13.12 -3.07
C GLN A 237 1.52 -13.63 -2.28
N GLY A 238 1.37 -14.95 -2.15
CA GLY A 238 0.28 -15.56 -1.37
C GLY A 238 0.34 -15.18 0.11
N VAL A 239 1.54 -15.24 0.71
CA VAL A 239 1.77 -14.82 2.10
C VAL A 239 1.42 -13.34 2.28
N ALA A 240 1.84 -12.50 1.35
CA ALA A 240 1.53 -11.08 1.40
C ALA A 240 0.03 -10.80 1.29
N GLN A 241 -0.69 -11.52 0.42
CA GLN A 241 -2.15 -11.41 0.33
C GLN A 241 -2.84 -11.83 1.63
N ILE A 242 -2.35 -12.88 2.31
CA ILE A 242 -2.86 -13.29 3.61
C ILE A 242 -2.56 -12.22 4.66
N ASN A 243 -1.30 -11.75 4.75
CA ASN A 243 -0.85 -10.75 5.72
C ASN A 243 -1.36 -9.33 5.41
N ARG A 244 -2.05 -9.11 4.29
CA ARG A 244 -2.78 -7.88 3.99
C ARG A 244 -3.82 -7.58 5.07
N LEU A 245 -4.41 -8.60 5.65
CA LEU A 245 -5.36 -8.48 6.77
C LEU A 245 -4.60 -8.26 8.08
N ARG A 246 -5.10 -7.31 8.88
CA ARG A 246 -4.49 -6.91 10.15
C ARG A 246 -4.38 -8.06 11.16
N ARG A 247 -5.36 -8.98 11.13
CA ARG A 247 -5.40 -10.15 12.00
C ARG A 247 -4.34 -11.20 11.73
N ASN A 248 -3.73 -11.22 10.55
CA ASN A 248 -2.87 -12.29 10.10
C ASN A 248 -1.39 -11.99 10.35
N GLN A 249 -0.65 -13.04 10.73
CA GLN A 249 0.81 -13.06 10.83
C GLN A 249 1.32 -14.37 10.23
N ALA A 250 0.90 -14.63 8.98
CA ALA A 250 1.19 -15.88 8.30
C ALA A 250 2.67 -15.98 7.95
N SER A 251 3.22 -17.16 8.21
CA SER A 251 4.51 -17.63 7.71
C SER A 251 4.30 -18.92 6.94
N VAL A 252 5.23 -19.26 6.03
CA VAL A 252 5.14 -20.44 5.20
C VAL A 252 6.39 -21.28 5.30
N GLN A 253 6.18 -22.58 5.43
CA GLN A 253 7.21 -23.60 5.29
C GLN A 253 6.88 -24.50 4.08
N VAL A 254 7.84 -24.64 3.17
CA VAL A 254 7.75 -25.59 2.07
C VAL A 254 8.31 -26.92 2.56
N LEU A 255 7.44 -27.93 2.65
CA LEU A 255 7.77 -29.28 3.11
C LEU A 255 7.85 -30.25 1.91
N PRO A 256 8.62 -31.34 2.00
CA PRO A 256 8.58 -32.41 1.01
C PRO A 256 7.16 -33.00 0.90
N GLY A 257 6.71 -33.25 -0.33
CA GLY A 257 5.46 -33.97 -0.61
C GLY A 257 5.64 -35.49 -0.55
N GLN A 258 4.59 -36.22 -0.89
CA GLN A 258 4.60 -37.69 -0.93
C GLN A 258 5.38 -38.23 -2.16
N THR A 259 5.33 -37.52 -3.27
CA THR A 259 6.04 -37.84 -4.50
C THR A 259 7.33 -37.05 -4.62
N VAL A 260 8.38 -37.67 -5.17
CA VAL A 260 9.66 -37.01 -5.41
C VAL A 260 9.46 -35.80 -6.33
N GLY A 261 9.87 -34.63 -5.88
CA GLY A 261 9.69 -33.35 -6.59
C GLY A 261 8.43 -32.57 -6.17
N ASP A 262 7.50 -33.19 -5.46
CA ASP A 262 6.31 -32.52 -4.95
C ASP A 262 6.58 -31.88 -3.59
N SER A 263 5.84 -30.85 -3.29
CA SER A 263 6.00 -30.04 -2.08
C SER A 263 4.65 -29.67 -1.49
N VAL A 264 4.56 -29.70 -0.17
CA VAL A 264 3.41 -29.19 0.59
C VAL A 264 3.72 -27.79 1.08
N VAL A 265 2.82 -26.85 0.80
CA VAL A 265 2.90 -25.46 1.29
C VAL A 265 2.17 -25.39 2.63
N ALA A 266 2.93 -25.42 3.72
CA ALA A 266 2.41 -25.38 5.08
C ALA A 266 2.39 -23.94 5.58
N ILE A 267 1.19 -23.40 5.81
CA ILE A 267 0.94 -22.04 6.30
C ILE A 267 0.71 -22.13 7.81
N SER A 268 1.51 -21.40 8.58
CA SER A 268 1.27 -21.17 10.00
C SER A 268 0.74 -19.76 10.16
N ASN A 269 -0.50 -19.63 10.64
CA ASN A 269 -1.13 -18.35 10.89
C ASN A 269 -1.81 -18.38 12.25
N PRO A 270 -1.19 -17.82 13.32
CA PRO A 270 -1.82 -17.74 14.63
C PRO A 270 -3.09 -16.88 14.52
N PRO A 271 -4.18 -17.27 15.22
CA PRO A 271 -5.43 -16.54 15.17
C PRO A 271 -5.27 -15.16 15.83
N GLY A 272 -5.57 -14.10 15.08
CA GLY A 272 -5.70 -12.73 15.58
C GLY A 272 -7.17 -12.31 15.72
N ASP A 273 -7.40 -11.17 16.30
CA ASP A 273 -8.73 -10.56 16.38
C ASP A 273 -9.28 -10.31 14.97
N ARG A 274 -10.59 -10.48 14.82
CA ARG A 274 -11.25 -10.29 13.51
C ARG A 274 -11.81 -8.91 13.32
N THR A 275 -12.11 -8.24 14.41
CA THR A 275 -12.80 -6.97 14.40
C THR A 275 -11.96 -5.95 15.14
N TYR A 276 -11.76 -4.82 14.53
CA TYR A 276 -11.04 -3.69 15.09
C TYR A 276 -11.92 -2.46 15.06
N TYR A 277 -11.91 -1.72 16.12
CA TYR A 277 -12.64 -0.46 16.24
C TYR A 277 -11.65 0.69 16.31
N THR A 278 -12.02 1.81 15.73
CA THR A 278 -11.23 3.03 15.80
C THR A 278 -12.15 4.19 16.15
N LEU A 279 -11.75 4.99 17.13
CA LEU A 279 -12.36 6.25 17.46
C LEU A 279 -11.33 7.35 17.34
N GLY A 280 -11.71 8.50 16.80
CA GLY A 280 -10.80 9.61 16.60
C GLY A 280 -11.48 10.96 16.75
N VAL A 281 -10.68 11.95 17.10
CA VAL A 281 -11.05 13.36 17.05
C VAL A 281 -9.88 14.17 16.53
N ASP A 282 -10.17 15.10 15.63
CA ASP A 282 -9.18 16.03 15.10
C ASP A 282 -9.78 17.43 14.85
N ASN A 283 -8.91 18.39 14.54
CA ASN A 283 -9.30 19.72 14.08
C ASN A 283 -8.82 20.00 12.63
N TYR A 284 -8.79 18.95 11.78
CA TYR A 284 -8.34 19.03 10.39
C TYR A 284 -9.43 19.47 9.41
N GLY A 285 -10.67 19.65 9.89
CA GLY A 285 -11.80 20.04 9.06
C GLY A 285 -11.61 21.42 8.41
N ALA A 286 -12.36 21.65 7.35
CA ALA A 286 -12.42 22.95 6.67
C ALA A 286 -13.16 23.98 7.51
N GLN A 287 -12.80 25.25 7.36
CA GLN A 287 -13.46 26.32 8.10
C GLN A 287 -14.94 26.50 7.71
N SER A 288 -15.28 26.12 6.48
CA SER A 288 -16.65 26.25 5.94
C SER A 288 -17.60 25.16 6.42
N THR A 289 -17.10 23.96 6.74
CA THR A 289 -17.93 22.79 7.07
C THR A 289 -17.73 22.27 8.49
N GLY A 290 -16.86 22.90 9.26
CA GLY A 290 -16.56 22.52 10.63
C GLY A 290 -15.12 22.06 10.85
N VAL A 291 -14.47 22.72 11.79
CA VAL A 291 -13.04 22.52 12.09
C VAL A 291 -12.82 21.21 12.82
N THR A 292 -13.62 20.95 13.86
CA THR A 292 -13.51 19.73 14.68
C THR A 292 -14.27 18.60 14.00
N ARG A 293 -13.61 17.45 13.88
CA ARG A 293 -14.19 16.26 13.28
C ARG A 293 -14.11 15.09 14.27
N TYR A 294 -15.16 14.31 14.32
CA TYR A 294 -15.25 13.06 15.06
C TYR A 294 -15.22 11.91 14.06
N GLN A 295 -14.50 10.87 14.39
CA GLN A 295 -14.35 9.71 13.51
C GLN A 295 -14.64 8.43 14.29
N ALA A 296 -15.35 7.51 13.63
CA ALA A 296 -15.60 6.17 14.14
C ALA A 296 -15.42 5.17 12.99
N GLY A 297 -14.73 4.08 13.27
CA GLY A 297 -14.47 3.04 12.26
C GLY A 297 -14.58 1.65 12.84
N VAL A 298 -15.01 0.71 12.01
CA VAL A 298 -14.95 -0.72 12.27
C VAL A 298 -14.35 -1.42 11.05
N GLU A 299 -13.38 -2.29 11.31
CA GLU A 299 -12.76 -3.16 10.31
C GLU A 299 -13.00 -4.61 10.73
N ALA A 300 -13.43 -5.45 9.80
CA ALA A 300 -13.66 -6.87 10.03
C ALA A 300 -12.96 -7.71 8.97
N ASP A 301 -12.11 -8.61 9.42
CA ASP A 301 -11.21 -9.41 8.61
C ASP A 301 -11.66 -10.87 8.51
N ASN A 302 -11.68 -11.42 7.31
CA ASN A 302 -11.89 -12.84 7.04
C ASN A 302 -13.14 -13.43 7.73
N LEU A 303 -14.28 -12.74 7.62
CA LEU A 303 -15.54 -13.21 8.19
C LEU A 303 -16.09 -14.44 7.45
N ILE A 304 -16.01 -14.40 6.12
CA ILE A 304 -16.49 -15.47 5.23
C ILE A 304 -15.46 -16.59 5.16
N GLY A 305 -14.16 -16.26 5.09
CA GLY A 305 -13.05 -17.19 4.92
C GLY A 305 -12.37 -17.09 3.56
N LEU A 306 -12.60 -16.00 2.84
CA LEU A 306 -11.99 -15.69 1.54
C LEU A 306 -10.80 -14.72 1.66
N GLN A 307 -10.30 -14.49 2.88
CA GLN A 307 -9.29 -13.47 3.20
C GLN A 307 -9.76 -12.06 2.79
N GLU A 308 -11.04 -11.82 2.88
CA GLU A 308 -11.66 -10.53 2.62
C GLU A 308 -11.47 -9.58 3.79
N SER A 309 -11.45 -8.28 3.51
CA SER A 309 -11.57 -7.19 4.48
C SER A 309 -12.85 -6.41 4.24
N LEU A 310 -13.55 -6.10 5.29
CA LEU A 310 -14.71 -5.21 5.32
C LEU A 310 -14.40 -4.06 6.27
N SER A 311 -14.66 -2.83 5.87
CA SER A 311 -14.54 -1.66 6.73
C SER A 311 -15.74 -0.74 6.57
N LEU A 312 -16.14 -0.12 7.67
CA LEU A 312 -17.14 0.94 7.71
C LEU A 312 -16.57 2.07 8.55
N ASN A 313 -16.50 3.27 7.96
CA ASN A 313 -15.94 4.45 8.59
C ASN A 313 -16.91 5.62 8.48
N TYR A 314 -17.09 6.33 9.57
CA TYR A 314 -17.93 7.51 9.67
C TYR A 314 -17.10 8.69 10.17
N ILE A 315 -17.30 9.83 9.54
CA ILE A 315 -16.74 11.11 9.96
C ILE A 315 -17.85 12.13 10.06
N ASP A 316 -17.79 12.96 11.09
CA ASP A 316 -18.79 13.95 11.41
C ASP A 316 -18.14 15.28 11.82
N SER A 317 -18.74 16.38 11.41
CA SER A 317 -18.43 17.72 11.85
C SER A 317 -19.72 18.55 11.94
N ILE A 318 -19.65 19.82 12.34
CA ILE A 318 -20.86 20.64 12.53
C ILE A 318 -21.70 20.74 11.25
N GLU A 319 -21.05 20.88 10.08
CA GLU A 319 -21.74 21.15 8.81
C GLU A 319 -21.38 20.10 7.73
N SER A 320 -20.82 18.96 8.11
CA SER A 320 -20.57 17.88 7.16
C SER A 320 -20.44 16.52 7.82
N ASN A 321 -20.85 15.48 7.11
CA ASN A 321 -20.65 14.11 7.50
C ASN A 321 -20.36 13.22 6.29
N ALA A 322 -19.78 12.04 6.53
CA ALA A 322 -19.62 11.02 5.50
C ALA A 322 -19.60 9.62 6.12
N LEU A 323 -20.20 8.67 5.41
CA LEU A 323 -20.14 7.25 5.69
C LEU A 323 -19.49 6.53 4.51
N VAL A 324 -18.40 5.81 4.78
CA VAL A 324 -17.66 5.07 3.75
C VAL A 324 -17.56 3.60 4.15
N GLY A 325 -18.15 2.73 3.34
CA GLY A 325 -18.06 1.28 3.45
C GLY A 325 -17.14 0.72 2.36
N SER A 326 -16.19 -0.16 2.72
CA SER A 326 -15.28 -0.78 1.76
C SER A 326 -15.19 -2.27 1.97
N PHE A 327 -15.12 -3.01 0.86
CA PHE A 327 -14.91 -4.46 0.81
C PHE A 327 -13.74 -4.75 -0.13
N ALA A 328 -12.86 -5.68 0.24
CA ALA A 328 -11.80 -6.11 -0.65
C ALA A 328 -11.50 -7.60 -0.50
N ILE A 329 -11.21 -8.28 -1.62
CA ILE A 329 -10.94 -9.71 -1.69
C ILE A 329 -9.70 -9.97 -2.56
N PRO A 330 -8.73 -10.79 -2.10
CA PRO A 330 -7.58 -11.20 -2.88
C PRO A 330 -7.88 -12.43 -3.74
N TRP A 331 -7.23 -12.51 -4.90
CA TRP A 331 -7.23 -13.69 -5.76
C TRP A 331 -5.89 -13.80 -6.49
N GLY A 332 -4.96 -14.58 -5.97
CA GLY A 332 -3.61 -14.70 -6.50
C GLY A 332 -2.89 -13.35 -6.56
N ARG A 333 -2.61 -12.87 -7.76
CA ARG A 333 -1.98 -11.56 -7.99
C ARG A 333 -2.99 -10.41 -8.05
N HIS A 334 -4.29 -10.70 -8.04
CA HIS A 334 -5.35 -9.72 -8.11
C HIS A 334 -5.86 -9.37 -6.72
N THR A 335 -6.30 -8.14 -6.55
CA THR A 335 -7.14 -7.71 -5.43
C THR A 335 -8.28 -6.90 -6.02
N PHE A 336 -9.49 -7.33 -5.76
CA PHE A 336 -10.71 -6.64 -6.15
C PHE A 336 -11.25 -5.89 -4.94
N SER A 337 -11.76 -4.68 -5.15
CA SER A 337 -12.36 -3.88 -4.10
C SER A 337 -13.60 -3.16 -4.59
N TYR A 338 -14.49 -2.89 -3.64
CA TYR A 338 -15.65 -2.04 -3.85
C TYR A 338 -15.76 -1.10 -2.65
N THR A 339 -16.00 0.19 -2.93
CA THR A 339 -16.21 1.21 -1.91
C THR A 339 -17.49 1.97 -2.24
N LEU A 340 -18.34 2.12 -1.22
CA LEU A 340 -19.53 2.97 -1.24
C LEU A 340 -19.28 4.14 -0.30
N SER A 341 -19.52 5.36 -0.77
CA SER A 341 -19.43 6.57 0.03
C SER A 341 -20.70 7.38 -0.13
N ASP A 342 -21.30 7.77 0.98
CA ASP A 342 -22.41 8.73 1.06
C ASP A 342 -21.98 9.86 1.98
N SER A 343 -22.00 11.10 1.50
CA SER A 343 -21.49 12.27 2.20
C SER A 343 -22.39 13.48 1.99
N GLU A 344 -22.46 14.33 2.99
CA GLU A 344 -23.25 15.54 2.99
C GLU A 344 -22.41 16.71 3.53
N TYR A 345 -22.65 17.89 2.99
CA TYR A 345 -22.08 19.12 3.53
C TYR A 345 -23.03 20.30 3.36
N GLN A 346 -22.86 21.26 4.22
CA GLN A 346 -23.54 22.54 4.15
C GLN A 346 -22.52 23.67 4.33
N GLN A 347 -22.61 24.72 3.51
CA GLN A 347 -21.74 25.89 3.64
C GLN A 347 -22.44 27.18 3.27
N VAL A 348 -21.95 28.28 3.80
CA VAL A 348 -22.38 29.62 3.40
C VAL A 348 -21.45 30.15 2.33
N ILE A 349 -22.01 30.45 1.15
CA ILE A 349 -21.32 31.10 0.04
C ILE A 349 -21.54 32.63 0.13
N GLY A 350 -20.44 33.38 0.16
CA GLY A 350 -20.50 34.83 0.34
C GLY A 350 -21.00 35.20 1.75
N THR A 351 -22.07 35.96 1.84
CA THR A 351 -22.64 36.42 3.12
C THR A 351 -24.03 35.85 3.42
N THR A 352 -24.73 35.26 2.44
CA THR A 352 -26.16 34.91 2.58
C THR A 352 -26.59 33.66 1.83
N ALA A 353 -25.82 33.18 0.86
CA ALA A 353 -26.23 32.01 0.07
C ALA A 353 -25.83 30.72 0.79
N LEU A 354 -26.82 29.89 1.13
CA LEU A 354 -26.63 28.61 1.74
C LEU A 354 -26.56 27.52 0.65
N GLU A 355 -25.44 26.84 0.53
CA GLU A 355 -25.30 25.67 -0.33
C GLU A 355 -25.33 24.41 0.52
N TYR A 356 -26.19 23.47 0.12
CA TYR A 356 -26.19 22.10 0.59
C TYR A 356 -25.74 21.20 -0.55
N GLY A 357 -24.94 20.18 -0.24
CA GLY A 357 -24.49 19.17 -1.20
C GLY A 357 -24.52 17.77 -0.62
N ARG A 358 -24.97 16.79 -1.40
CA ARG A 358 -24.89 15.38 -1.10
C ARG A 358 -24.23 14.62 -2.22
N THR A 359 -23.24 13.80 -1.90
CA THR A 359 -22.51 12.99 -2.87
C THR A 359 -22.62 11.51 -2.55
N LEU A 360 -23.11 10.73 -3.53
CA LEU A 360 -23.09 9.26 -3.49
C LEU A 360 -22.08 8.77 -4.52
N SER A 361 -21.12 7.95 -4.07
CA SER A 361 -20.05 7.40 -4.92
C SER A 361 -19.97 5.89 -4.81
N HIS A 362 -19.91 5.21 -5.96
CA HIS A 362 -19.63 3.79 -6.11
C HIS A 362 -18.26 3.64 -6.78
N ILE A 363 -17.32 2.97 -6.11
CA ILE A 363 -15.94 2.85 -6.59
C ILE A 363 -15.57 1.38 -6.67
N PHE A 364 -15.31 0.91 -7.88
CA PHE A 364 -14.81 -0.44 -8.16
C PHE A 364 -13.31 -0.36 -8.42
N GLY A 365 -12.54 -1.12 -7.67
CA GLY A 365 -11.09 -1.15 -7.76
C GLY A 365 -10.56 -2.52 -8.16
N TRP A 366 -9.53 -2.54 -8.98
CA TRP A 366 -8.74 -3.70 -9.32
C TRP A 366 -7.27 -3.35 -9.20
N ASN A 367 -6.51 -4.20 -8.51
CA ASN A 367 -5.06 -4.11 -8.41
C ASN A 367 -4.45 -5.43 -8.85
N TYR A 368 -3.40 -5.37 -9.66
CA TYR A 368 -2.67 -6.51 -10.17
C TYR A 368 -1.19 -6.40 -9.85
N GLN A 369 -0.67 -7.34 -9.05
CA GLN A 369 0.74 -7.40 -8.70
C GLN A 369 1.56 -7.93 -9.86
N LEU A 370 2.28 -7.05 -10.57
CA LEU A 370 3.16 -7.39 -11.69
C LEU A 370 4.42 -8.12 -11.25
N GLY A 371 5.09 -7.55 -10.25
CA GLY A 371 6.34 -8.07 -9.74
C GLY A 371 6.50 -7.82 -8.25
N ARG A 372 7.11 -8.79 -7.55
CA ARG A 372 7.43 -8.71 -6.13
C ARG A 372 8.80 -9.32 -5.90
N THR A 373 9.70 -8.55 -5.30
CA THR A 373 10.99 -8.96 -4.79
C THR A 373 11.15 -8.46 -3.35
N GLN A 374 12.25 -8.74 -2.70
CA GLN A 374 12.52 -8.20 -1.36
C GLN A 374 12.62 -6.67 -1.35
N SER A 375 13.15 -6.08 -2.44
CA SER A 375 13.34 -4.64 -2.57
C SER A 375 12.22 -3.94 -3.34
N ASP A 376 11.58 -4.61 -4.29
CA ASP A 376 10.69 -3.97 -5.26
C ASP A 376 9.30 -4.57 -5.27
N LEU A 377 8.29 -3.71 -5.30
CA LEU A 377 6.92 -4.06 -5.56
C LEU A 377 6.40 -3.22 -6.72
N THR A 378 5.86 -3.86 -7.75
CA THR A 378 5.27 -3.18 -8.90
C THR A 378 3.88 -3.71 -9.15
N ALA A 379 2.89 -2.83 -9.22
CA ALA A 379 1.52 -3.22 -9.51
C ALA A 379 0.85 -2.26 -10.50
N LEU A 380 -0.13 -2.78 -11.22
CA LEU A 380 -1.10 -1.98 -11.98
C LEU A 380 -2.37 -1.83 -11.17
N ASP A 381 -3.05 -0.72 -11.34
CA ASP A 381 -4.36 -0.49 -10.77
C ASP A 381 -5.32 0.10 -11.81
N ALA A 382 -6.58 -0.26 -11.67
CA ALA A 382 -7.68 0.36 -12.37
C ALA A 382 -8.81 0.65 -11.38
N THR A 383 -9.39 1.82 -11.49
CA THR A 383 -10.50 2.26 -10.62
C THR A 383 -11.59 2.85 -11.50
N PHE A 384 -12.80 2.32 -11.37
CA PHE A 384 -13.99 2.89 -11.97
C PHE A 384 -14.83 3.54 -10.88
N THR A 385 -15.07 4.84 -10.98
CA THR A 385 -15.88 5.62 -10.05
C THR A 385 -17.13 6.10 -10.76
N TRP A 386 -18.29 5.74 -10.23
CA TRP A 386 -19.54 6.37 -10.56
C TRP A 386 -19.96 7.25 -9.38
N ARG A 387 -20.31 8.52 -9.69
CA ARG A 387 -20.62 9.52 -8.67
C ARG A 387 -21.83 10.33 -9.07
N ARG A 388 -22.69 10.62 -8.10
CA ARG A 388 -23.79 11.57 -8.21
C ARG A 388 -23.69 12.58 -7.07
N THR A 389 -23.65 13.86 -7.42
CA THR A 389 -23.69 14.98 -6.47
C THR A 389 -24.95 15.80 -6.73
N ASP A 390 -25.86 15.79 -5.77
CA ASP A 390 -27.05 16.64 -5.74
C ASP A 390 -26.70 17.89 -4.93
N ARG A 391 -27.11 19.08 -5.41
CA ARG A 391 -26.79 20.35 -4.75
C ARG A 391 -28.02 21.26 -4.73
N GLU A 392 -28.15 21.99 -3.65
CA GLU A 392 -29.19 22.99 -3.46
C GLU A 392 -28.54 24.35 -3.12
N LEU A 393 -29.10 25.42 -3.61
CA LEU A 393 -28.70 26.79 -3.27
C LEU A 393 -29.93 27.54 -2.74
N ASN A 394 -29.93 27.89 -1.45
CA ASN A 394 -31.08 28.50 -0.78
C ASN A 394 -32.37 27.69 -0.97
N ASN A 395 -32.32 26.38 -0.83
CA ASN A 395 -33.42 25.41 -1.06
C ASN A 395 -33.92 25.34 -2.51
N LEU A 396 -33.12 25.82 -3.47
CA LEU A 396 -33.40 25.64 -4.90
C LEU A 396 -32.46 24.55 -5.45
N ASP A 397 -33.04 23.48 -5.97
CA ASP A 397 -32.31 22.38 -6.58
C ASP A 397 -31.49 22.87 -7.77
N LEU A 398 -30.22 22.49 -7.82
CA LEU A 398 -29.35 22.64 -8.97
C LEU A 398 -29.30 21.33 -9.75
N ASP A 399 -28.97 21.42 -11.06
CA ASP A 399 -28.79 20.23 -11.87
C ASP A 399 -27.83 19.24 -11.23
N PRO A 400 -28.22 17.96 -11.05
CA PRO A 400 -27.36 16.94 -10.49
C PRO A 400 -26.11 16.74 -11.32
N GLN A 401 -24.96 16.69 -10.67
CA GLN A 401 -23.70 16.29 -11.30
C GLN A 401 -23.59 14.78 -11.26
N ARG A 402 -23.47 14.15 -12.43
CA ARG A 402 -23.27 12.70 -12.57
C ARG A 402 -22.01 12.45 -13.38
N GLU A 403 -21.11 11.69 -12.82
CA GLU A 403 -19.79 11.43 -13.37
C GLU A 403 -19.52 9.93 -13.39
N ALA A 404 -18.87 9.47 -14.44
CA ALA A 404 -18.30 8.14 -14.54
C ALA A 404 -16.85 8.28 -14.95
N VAL A 405 -15.92 7.91 -14.07
CA VAL A 405 -14.49 8.13 -14.28
C VAL A 405 -13.75 6.80 -14.21
N LEU A 406 -12.98 6.49 -15.24
CA LEU A 406 -12.04 5.37 -15.25
C LEU A 406 -10.62 5.91 -15.07
N ARG A 407 -9.95 5.50 -14.00
CA ARG A 407 -8.51 5.72 -13.81
C ARG A 407 -7.76 4.41 -14.03
N VAL A 408 -6.71 4.46 -14.81
CA VAL A 408 -5.74 3.37 -14.97
C VAL A 408 -4.38 3.90 -14.57
N GLY A 409 -3.68 3.15 -13.73
CA GLY A 409 -2.42 3.60 -13.15
C GLY A 409 -1.47 2.45 -12.84
N GLY A 410 -0.34 2.84 -12.27
CA GLY A 410 0.65 1.92 -11.77
C GLY A 410 1.32 2.47 -10.52
N ASN A 411 1.70 1.56 -9.66
CA ASN A 411 2.44 1.90 -8.47
C ASN A 411 3.72 1.07 -8.38
N TRP A 412 4.78 1.69 -7.90
CA TRP A 412 6.08 1.09 -7.68
C TRP A 412 6.61 1.52 -6.32
N LEU A 413 7.10 0.56 -5.56
CA LEU A 413 7.79 0.75 -4.29
C LEU A 413 9.17 0.13 -4.42
N HIS A 414 10.21 0.89 -4.11
CA HIS A 414 11.58 0.43 -3.97
C HIS A 414 12.07 0.64 -2.54
N ARG A 415 12.59 -0.42 -1.92
CA ARG A 415 13.24 -0.40 -0.61
C ARG A 415 14.74 -0.50 -0.79
N PHE A 416 15.48 0.33 -0.07
CA PHE A 416 16.95 0.33 -0.07
C PHE A 416 17.48 0.45 1.36
N ALA A 417 18.69 -0.02 1.56
CA ALA A 417 19.40 0.16 2.82
C ALA A 417 20.44 1.28 2.67
N LEU A 418 20.50 2.18 3.65
CA LEU A 418 21.50 3.23 3.75
C LEU A 418 21.87 3.41 5.22
N ASN A 419 23.18 3.36 5.56
CA ASN A 419 23.68 3.48 6.92
C ASN A 419 22.99 2.54 7.93
N ASP A 420 22.84 1.25 7.57
CA ASP A 420 22.16 0.20 8.35
C ASP A 420 20.68 0.48 8.68
N ALA A 421 20.08 1.43 7.99
CA ALA A 421 18.65 1.75 8.11
C ALA A 421 17.93 1.60 6.76
N GLN A 422 16.65 1.27 6.81
CA GLN A 422 15.85 1.11 5.61
C GLN A 422 15.23 2.43 5.16
N GLY A 423 15.43 2.74 3.89
CA GLY A 423 14.72 3.78 3.17
C GLY A 423 13.77 3.21 2.12
N ASN A 424 12.92 4.06 1.58
CA ASN A 424 12.03 3.68 0.49
C ASN A 424 11.73 4.86 -0.45
N ILE A 425 11.36 4.51 -1.68
CA ILE A 425 10.78 5.44 -2.65
C ILE A 425 9.52 4.78 -3.18
N THR A 426 8.45 5.54 -3.30
CA THR A 426 7.20 5.12 -3.94
C THR A 426 6.87 6.04 -5.10
N LEU A 427 6.33 5.46 -6.16
CA LEU A 427 5.75 6.16 -7.29
C LEU A 427 4.33 5.62 -7.48
N ASP A 428 3.35 6.51 -7.58
CA ASP A 428 2.01 6.24 -8.07
C ASP A 428 1.74 7.20 -9.21
N ALA A 429 1.28 6.70 -10.35
CA ALA A 429 0.94 7.54 -11.49
C ALA A 429 -0.24 6.94 -12.24
N GLY A 430 -1.14 7.79 -12.74
CA GLY A 430 -2.34 7.36 -13.41
C GLY A 430 -2.89 8.35 -14.40
N LEU A 431 -3.73 7.81 -15.29
CA LEU A 431 -4.52 8.53 -16.25
C LEU A 431 -6.00 8.29 -15.95
N SER A 432 -6.75 9.36 -15.73
CA SER A 432 -8.18 9.35 -15.52
C SER A 432 -8.90 9.87 -16.76
N GLN A 433 -9.95 9.16 -17.15
CA GLN A 433 -10.82 9.53 -18.26
C GLN A 433 -12.27 9.59 -17.78
N GLY A 434 -12.90 10.75 -17.89
CA GLY A 434 -14.34 10.90 -17.72
C GLY A 434 -15.08 10.27 -18.90
N LEU A 435 -16.11 9.46 -18.61
CA LEU A 435 -16.84 8.64 -19.56
C LEU A 435 -18.34 8.98 -19.57
N PRO A 436 -19.02 8.94 -20.72
CA PRO A 436 -20.44 9.19 -20.82
C PRO A 436 -21.29 7.95 -20.47
N TRP A 437 -20.89 7.16 -19.46
CA TRP A 437 -21.52 5.89 -19.11
C TRP A 437 -22.48 6.01 -17.93
N PHE A 438 -23.43 5.10 -17.84
CA PHE A 438 -24.34 4.94 -16.70
C PHE A 438 -25.10 6.23 -16.32
N GLY A 439 -25.50 7.03 -17.33
CA GLY A 439 -26.22 8.28 -17.11
C GLY A 439 -25.35 9.44 -16.62
N ALA A 440 -24.02 9.34 -16.78
CA ALA A 440 -23.13 10.47 -16.58
C ALA A 440 -23.50 11.63 -17.49
N LYS A 441 -23.27 12.86 -17.04
CA LYS A 441 -23.55 14.07 -17.81
C LYS A 441 -22.73 14.04 -19.10
N HIS A 442 -23.37 14.39 -20.22
CA HIS A 442 -22.69 14.60 -21.50
C HIS A 442 -22.30 16.07 -21.64
N ASP A 443 -21.03 16.31 -21.93
CA ASP A 443 -20.56 17.65 -22.25
C ASP A 443 -21.00 18.01 -23.67
N GLY A 444 -21.39 19.26 -23.88
CA GLY A 444 -21.69 19.76 -25.22
C GLY A 444 -20.48 19.72 -26.14
N ALA A 445 -20.66 19.46 -27.44
CA ALA A 445 -19.55 19.41 -28.39
C ALA A 445 -18.70 20.69 -28.41
N ASP A 446 -19.34 21.83 -28.15
CA ASP A 446 -18.73 23.16 -28.14
C ASP A 446 -18.56 23.72 -26.72
N ALA A 447 -18.60 22.87 -25.68
CA ALA A 447 -18.45 23.31 -24.30
C ALA A 447 -17.08 23.99 -24.11
N PRO A 448 -17.05 25.24 -23.59
CA PRO A 448 -15.80 25.95 -23.35
C PRO A 448 -14.93 25.19 -22.34
N ARG A 449 -13.63 25.15 -22.54
CA ARG A 449 -12.68 24.51 -21.60
C ARG A 449 -12.75 25.06 -20.16
N THR A 450 -13.30 26.27 -20.03
CA THR A 450 -13.50 26.93 -18.74
C THR A 450 -14.72 26.43 -17.97
N ASP A 451 -15.64 25.73 -18.63
CA ASP A 451 -16.77 25.10 -17.97
C ASP A 451 -16.36 23.74 -17.41
N ALA A 452 -16.98 23.31 -16.31
CA ALA A 452 -16.68 22.02 -15.71
C ALA A 452 -17.11 20.86 -16.61
N HIS A 453 -16.18 19.99 -16.97
CA HIS A 453 -16.37 18.85 -17.85
C HIS A 453 -16.54 17.56 -17.07
N ALA A 454 -17.51 16.74 -17.47
CA ALA A 454 -17.66 15.34 -17.05
C ALA A 454 -16.80 14.41 -17.92
N GLN A 455 -16.56 14.76 -19.20
CA GLN A 455 -15.65 14.07 -20.11
C GLN A 455 -14.30 14.79 -20.16
N PHE A 456 -13.43 14.47 -19.23
CA PHE A 456 -12.08 15.03 -19.13
C PHE A 456 -11.01 13.96 -19.24
N THR A 457 -9.80 14.38 -19.57
CA THR A 457 -8.58 13.57 -19.41
C THR A 457 -7.70 14.26 -18.37
N LYS A 458 -7.30 13.51 -17.34
CA LYS A 458 -6.48 13.99 -16.24
C LYS A 458 -5.33 13.01 -16.00
N PHE A 459 -4.11 13.53 -15.92
CA PHE A 459 -2.93 12.82 -15.45
C PHE A 459 -2.68 13.20 -13.99
N ASP A 460 -2.38 12.22 -13.14
CA ASP A 460 -1.97 12.43 -11.76
C ASP A 460 -0.71 11.60 -11.45
N ALA A 461 0.17 12.15 -10.61
CA ALA A 461 1.34 11.42 -10.13
C ALA A 461 1.75 11.89 -8.73
N THR A 462 2.24 10.93 -7.94
CA THR A 462 2.83 11.19 -6.62
C THR A 462 4.10 10.35 -6.46
N VAL A 463 5.21 11.00 -6.12
CA VAL A 463 6.44 10.36 -5.68
C VAL A 463 6.63 10.68 -4.20
N ALA A 464 6.82 9.67 -3.36
CA ALA A 464 7.17 9.88 -1.96
C ALA A 464 8.40 9.07 -1.59
N TRP A 465 9.20 9.60 -0.67
CA TRP A 465 10.43 8.98 -0.24
C TRP A 465 10.67 9.13 1.25
N THR A 466 11.36 8.15 1.80
CA THR A 466 11.92 8.18 3.14
C THR A 466 13.40 7.80 3.06
N VAL A 467 14.28 8.73 3.41
CA VAL A 467 15.72 8.54 3.38
C VAL A 467 16.23 8.57 4.82
N PRO A 468 16.80 7.47 5.35
CA PRO A 468 17.43 7.49 6.64
C PRO A 468 18.71 8.33 6.57
N LEU A 469 18.85 9.24 7.51
CA LEU A 469 20.04 10.08 7.65
C LEU A 469 21.00 9.51 8.71
N PRO A 470 22.26 9.94 8.72
CA PRO A 470 23.19 9.58 9.79
C PRO A 470 22.62 9.92 11.18
N ARG A 471 22.84 9.04 12.14
CA ARG A 471 22.37 9.24 13.51
C ARG A 471 23.02 10.46 14.14
N LEU A 472 22.22 11.25 14.84
CA LEU A 472 22.74 12.32 15.71
C LEU A 472 22.81 11.77 17.16
N GLY A 473 23.96 11.28 17.55
CA GLY A 473 24.12 10.55 18.81
C GLY A 473 23.28 9.26 18.81
N ARG A 474 22.29 9.16 19.72
CA ARG A 474 21.37 8.02 19.81
C ARG A 474 20.12 8.17 18.97
N ALA A 475 19.86 9.34 18.41
CA ALA A 475 18.66 9.62 17.66
C ALA A 475 18.79 9.15 16.21
N ALA A 476 17.84 8.36 15.74
CA ALA A 476 17.66 8.04 14.33
C ALA A 476 16.91 9.20 13.67
N ILE A 477 17.41 9.66 12.54
CA ILE A 477 16.80 10.77 11.79
C ILE A 477 16.40 10.27 10.41
N ALA A 478 15.24 10.70 9.93
CA ALA A 478 14.79 10.44 8.58
C ALA A 478 14.38 11.75 7.90
N TYR A 479 14.77 11.89 6.64
CA TYR A 479 14.20 12.88 5.73
C TYR A 479 13.07 12.23 4.94
N ARG A 480 11.88 12.81 5.02
CA ARG A 480 10.69 12.36 4.28
C ARG A 480 10.26 13.45 3.31
N GLY A 481 9.89 13.07 2.13
CA GLY A 481 9.35 14.01 1.15
C GLY A 481 8.25 13.38 0.33
N ALA A 482 7.42 14.24 -0.27
CA ALA A 482 6.45 13.85 -1.25
C ALA A 482 6.25 14.97 -2.28
N LEU A 483 6.30 14.62 -3.55
CA LEU A 483 5.93 15.47 -4.68
C LEU A 483 4.70 14.86 -5.32
N GLY A 484 3.58 15.59 -5.29
CA GLY A 484 2.34 15.16 -5.91
C GLY A 484 1.75 16.25 -6.80
N GLY A 485 0.96 15.85 -7.79
CA GLY A 485 0.30 16.80 -8.67
C GLY A 485 -0.64 16.15 -9.66
N GLN A 486 -1.41 17.00 -10.33
CA GLN A 486 -2.28 16.61 -11.43
C GLN A 486 -2.24 17.64 -12.56
N TYR A 487 -2.60 17.19 -13.75
CA TYR A 487 -2.70 18.01 -14.94
C TYR A 487 -3.91 17.65 -15.78
N THR A 488 -4.65 18.65 -16.18
CA THR A 488 -5.70 18.59 -17.19
C THR A 488 -5.75 19.90 -17.97
N ASN A 489 -6.38 19.91 -19.12
CA ASN A 489 -6.55 21.09 -19.98
C ASN A 489 -7.97 21.68 -19.97
N VAL A 490 -8.88 21.12 -19.18
CA VAL A 490 -10.26 21.56 -19.00
C VAL A 490 -10.56 21.82 -17.53
N ALA A 491 -11.56 22.61 -17.23
CA ALA A 491 -12.05 22.78 -15.86
C ALA A 491 -12.75 21.48 -15.41
N LEU A 492 -12.57 21.12 -14.14
CA LEU A 492 -13.11 19.93 -13.50
C LEU A 492 -14.24 20.28 -12.53
N TYR A 493 -15.12 19.32 -12.29
CA TYR A 493 -15.98 19.37 -11.12
C TYR A 493 -15.16 19.30 -9.83
N GLY A 494 -15.71 19.85 -8.74
CA GLY A 494 -14.98 19.97 -7.46
C GLY A 494 -14.35 18.67 -6.98
N ASN A 495 -15.05 17.54 -7.13
CA ASN A 495 -14.56 16.24 -6.67
C ASN A 495 -13.32 15.70 -7.42
N ASP A 496 -12.98 16.25 -8.57
CA ASP A 496 -11.82 15.86 -9.38
C ASP A 496 -10.68 16.91 -9.35
N GLN A 497 -10.88 18.04 -8.65
CA GLN A 497 -9.86 19.08 -8.48
C GLN A 497 -8.79 18.67 -7.48
N LEU A 498 -7.60 19.27 -7.62
CA LEU A 498 -6.51 19.19 -6.65
C LEU A 498 -6.75 20.19 -5.53
N TYR A 499 -6.90 19.71 -4.31
CA TYR A 499 -7.02 20.52 -3.12
C TYR A 499 -5.66 20.67 -2.43
N LEU A 500 -5.27 21.91 -2.14
CA LEU A 500 -4.05 22.24 -1.42
C LEU A 500 -4.37 22.95 -0.11
N GLY A 501 -3.63 22.59 0.91
CA GLY A 501 -3.82 22.95 2.31
C GLY A 501 -4.21 21.72 3.15
N GLY A 502 -3.90 21.75 4.42
CA GLY A 502 -4.16 20.67 5.37
C GLY A 502 -2.97 19.73 5.57
N MET A 503 -3.21 18.67 6.32
CA MET A 503 -2.16 17.72 6.74
C MET A 503 -1.61 16.88 5.59
N ASP A 504 -2.37 16.69 4.53
CA ASP A 504 -2.01 15.78 3.45
C ASP A 504 -1.22 16.45 2.32
N THR A 505 -1.31 17.77 2.16
CA THR A 505 -0.64 18.51 1.09
C THR A 505 0.30 19.60 1.61
N ILE A 506 -0.21 20.73 2.09
CA ILE A 506 0.60 21.85 2.57
C ILE A 506 0.19 22.21 3.99
N ARG A 507 1.02 21.81 4.94
CA ARG A 507 0.81 22.08 6.38
C ARG A 507 0.97 23.56 6.70
N GLY A 508 0.28 24.01 7.75
CA GLY A 508 0.16 25.44 8.10
C GLY A 508 -1.05 26.12 7.47
N PHE A 509 -1.84 25.36 6.71
CA PHE A 509 -3.12 25.76 6.10
C PHE A 509 -4.21 24.78 6.49
N ARG A 510 -5.47 25.20 6.36
CA ARG A 510 -6.62 24.28 6.54
C ARG A 510 -6.88 23.48 5.27
N SER A 511 -7.59 22.36 5.42
CA SER A 511 -7.96 21.52 4.30
C SER A 511 -8.73 22.34 3.25
N GLY A 512 -8.30 22.23 1.98
CA GLY A 512 -8.98 22.87 0.86
C GLY A 512 -8.89 24.40 0.81
N ASP A 513 -7.90 25.04 1.43
CA ASP A 513 -7.73 26.49 1.34
C ASP A 513 -7.61 27.00 -0.12
N ILE A 514 -7.05 26.20 -1.03
CA ILE A 514 -7.14 26.41 -2.48
C ILE A 514 -7.46 25.11 -3.21
N ALA A 515 -8.13 25.24 -4.36
CA ALA A 515 -8.36 24.14 -5.29
C ALA A 515 -8.06 24.57 -6.73
N GLY A 516 -7.65 23.62 -7.57
CA GLY A 516 -7.39 23.86 -8.97
C GLY A 516 -7.53 22.60 -9.81
N ASP A 517 -7.68 22.81 -11.10
CA ASP A 517 -7.80 21.73 -12.07
C ASP A 517 -6.43 21.10 -12.35
N ARG A 518 -5.36 21.91 -12.23
CA ARG A 518 -3.97 21.51 -12.39
C ARG A 518 -3.07 22.16 -11.34
N GLY A 519 -2.02 21.45 -10.95
CA GLY A 519 -1.09 21.95 -9.95
C GLY A 519 -0.20 20.87 -9.37
N PHE A 520 0.63 21.27 -8.41
CA PHE A 520 1.51 20.35 -7.69
C PHE A 520 1.81 20.86 -6.29
N TYR A 521 2.28 19.95 -5.44
CA TYR A 521 2.79 20.24 -4.11
C TYR A 521 4.06 19.46 -3.82
N LEU A 522 4.92 20.03 -2.99
CA LEU A 522 6.11 19.41 -2.44
C LEU A 522 6.06 19.50 -0.92
N ARG A 523 6.13 18.36 -0.27
CA ARG A 523 6.26 18.22 1.18
C ARG A 523 7.67 17.84 1.54
N ASN A 524 8.17 18.43 2.63
CA ASN A 524 9.48 18.10 3.17
C ASN A 524 9.38 18.01 4.68
N GLU A 525 9.98 16.97 5.24
CA GLU A 525 9.96 16.71 6.68
C GLU A 525 11.29 16.13 7.14
N LEU A 526 11.80 16.67 8.23
CA LEU A 526 12.92 16.09 8.98
C LEU A 526 12.38 15.58 10.30
N ALA A 527 12.45 14.27 10.54
CA ALA A 527 11.87 13.60 11.69
C ALA A 527 12.92 12.87 12.53
N TRP A 528 12.78 12.93 13.86
CA TRP A 528 13.49 12.08 14.80
C TRP A 528 12.67 10.82 15.04
N VAL A 529 13.06 9.72 14.40
CA VAL A 529 12.25 8.52 14.27
C VAL A 529 12.29 7.67 15.52
N ASN A 530 11.12 7.21 15.97
CA ASN A 530 10.97 6.19 17.01
C ASN A 530 11.73 6.49 18.30
N VAL A 531 11.68 7.73 18.78
CA VAL A 531 12.28 8.07 20.08
C VAL A 531 11.49 7.36 21.18
N PRO A 532 12.08 6.40 21.88
CA PRO A 532 11.37 5.67 22.93
C PRO A 532 11.08 6.60 24.10
N VAL A 533 9.88 6.51 24.62
CA VAL A 533 9.45 7.17 25.84
C VAL A 533 8.98 6.10 26.83
N TRP A 534 8.54 6.51 28.00
CA TRP A 534 8.15 5.63 29.08
C TRP A 534 7.20 4.49 28.63
N HIS A 535 7.52 3.23 29.08
CA HIS A 535 6.90 1.97 28.63
C HIS A 535 6.96 1.82 27.10
N ASP A 536 5.99 1.19 26.45
CA ASP A 536 5.98 0.90 25.01
C ASP A 536 5.62 2.11 24.12
N GLY A 537 5.71 3.32 24.69
CA GLY A 537 5.45 4.56 23.98
C GLY A 537 6.59 4.97 23.06
N ARG A 538 6.26 5.57 21.94
CA ARG A 538 7.19 6.17 20.99
C ARG A 538 6.71 7.54 20.60
N ILE A 539 7.64 8.47 20.50
CA ILE A 539 7.38 9.81 19.96
C ILE A 539 8.27 10.06 18.75
N GLU A 540 7.77 10.93 17.89
CA GLU A 540 8.45 11.35 16.68
C GLU A 540 8.30 12.87 16.51
N PRO A 541 9.21 13.67 17.08
CA PRO A 541 9.28 15.08 16.77
C PRO A 541 9.68 15.30 15.31
N TYR A 542 9.11 16.32 14.67
CA TYR A 542 9.47 16.63 13.29
C TYR A 542 9.38 18.13 12.99
N MET A 543 10.08 18.57 11.95
CA MET A 543 9.96 19.89 11.34
C MET A 543 9.61 19.71 9.86
N PHE A 544 8.89 20.69 9.32
CA PHE A 544 8.45 20.64 7.92
C PHE A 544 8.56 21.99 7.20
N LEU A 545 8.71 21.91 5.88
CA LEU A 545 8.61 23.01 4.94
C LEU A 545 7.91 22.50 3.68
N ASP A 546 6.68 22.94 3.47
CA ASP A 546 5.83 22.51 2.37
C ASP A 546 5.52 23.68 1.45
N ALA A 547 5.40 23.42 0.15
CA ALA A 547 5.01 24.43 -0.84
C ALA A 547 4.22 23.76 -1.98
N GLY A 548 3.35 24.54 -2.62
CA GLY A 548 2.61 24.07 -3.79
C GLY A 548 1.82 25.20 -4.43
N ARG A 549 1.32 24.90 -5.62
CA ARG A 549 0.47 25.82 -6.37
C ARG A 549 -0.57 25.09 -7.19
N ALA A 550 -1.73 25.70 -7.33
CA ALA A 550 -2.80 25.20 -8.16
C ALA A 550 -3.40 26.33 -9.00
N GLU A 551 -3.95 25.96 -10.14
CA GLU A 551 -4.58 26.86 -11.09
C GLU A 551 -5.92 26.28 -11.52
N ARG A 552 -6.94 27.13 -11.61
CA ARG A 552 -8.21 26.82 -12.26
C ARG A 552 -8.16 27.21 -13.72
N VAL A 553 -8.58 26.34 -14.61
CA VAL A 553 -8.65 26.65 -16.06
C VAL A 553 -9.60 27.81 -16.34
N ALA A 554 -10.68 27.91 -15.57
CA ALA A 554 -11.66 28.99 -15.68
C ALA A 554 -11.10 30.36 -15.22
N VAL A 555 -10.08 30.40 -14.36
CA VAL A 555 -9.49 31.64 -13.82
C VAL A 555 -7.98 31.52 -13.94
N PRO A 556 -7.39 31.99 -15.06
CA PRO A 556 -5.94 31.89 -15.26
C PRO A 556 -5.14 32.53 -14.14
N GLY A 557 -4.08 31.85 -13.76
CA GLY A 557 -3.14 32.30 -12.74
C GLY A 557 -3.03 31.32 -11.56
N PHE A 558 -1.80 31.08 -11.13
CA PHE A 558 -1.52 30.15 -10.03
C PHE A 558 -1.76 30.79 -8.68
N SER A 559 -2.52 30.10 -7.83
CA SER A 559 -2.56 30.33 -6.39
C SER A 559 -1.46 29.50 -5.73
N THR A 560 -0.60 30.15 -4.93
CA THR A 560 0.56 29.50 -4.31
C THR A 560 0.42 29.51 -2.79
N LEU A 561 0.72 28.36 -2.17
CA LEU A 561 0.83 28.19 -0.72
C LEU A 561 2.25 27.75 -0.37
N ALA A 562 2.76 28.26 0.78
CA ALA A 562 3.94 27.71 1.42
C ALA A 562 3.79 27.82 2.94
N GLY A 563 4.12 26.77 3.66
CA GLY A 563 4.01 26.67 5.10
C GLY A 563 5.24 26.02 5.72
N VAL A 564 5.57 26.44 6.95
CA VAL A 564 6.68 25.92 7.76
C VAL A 564 6.18 25.67 9.17
N GLY A 565 6.74 24.67 9.83
CA GLY A 565 6.37 24.40 11.22
C GLY A 565 7.07 23.20 11.81
N ALA A 566 6.56 22.80 12.96
CA ALA A 566 7.04 21.64 13.70
C ALA A 566 5.86 20.91 14.33
N GLY A 567 6.06 19.63 14.59
CA GLY A 567 5.04 18.79 15.21
C GLY A 567 5.65 17.64 15.99
N LEU A 568 4.77 16.91 16.62
CA LEU A 568 5.07 15.73 17.42
C LEU A 568 4.03 14.66 17.13
N ARG A 569 4.45 13.50 16.69
CA ARG A 569 3.65 12.28 16.66
C ARG A 569 3.93 11.45 17.89
N ALA A 570 2.92 10.82 18.43
CA ALA A 570 3.03 9.92 19.58
C ALA A 570 2.24 8.64 19.29
N GLN A 571 2.81 7.52 19.68
CA GLN A 571 2.16 6.22 19.61
C GLN A 571 2.36 5.50 20.93
N TRP A 572 1.32 4.84 21.40
CA TRP A 572 1.31 4.10 22.64
C TRP A 572 0.52 2.82 22.47
N GLN A 573 1.11 1.71 22.87
CA GLN A 573 0.43 0.42 22.89
C GLN A 573 0.18 0.00 24.34
N TRP A 574 -1.06 -0.35 24.66
CA TRP A 574 -1.44 -0.85 25.95
C TRP A 574 -2.33 -2.08 25.78
N HIS A 575 -1.76 -3.28 26.05
CA HIS A 575 -2.39 -4.56 25.70
C HIS A 575 -2.71 -4.64 24.19
N SER A 576 -3.97 -4.93 23.86
CA SER A 576 -4.46 -4.93 22.47
C SER A 576 -4.84 -3.54 21.93
N GLN A 577 -4.81 -2.51 22.78
CA GLN A 577 -5.23 -1.16 22.43
C GLN A 577 -4.07 -0.33 21.94
N GLN A 578 -4.29 0.45 20.89
CA GLN A 578 -3.32 1.38 20.34
C GLN A 578 -3.86 2.80 20.42
N PHE A 579 -3.09 3.67 21.03
CA PHE A 579 -3.33 5.11 21.03
C PHE A 579 -2.33 5.78 20.11
N SER A 580 -2.80 6.68 19.27
CA SER A 580 -1.94 7.51 18.45
C SER A 580 -2.43 8.94 18.46
N GLY A 581 -1.51 9.88 18.34
CA GLY A 581 -1.84 11.29 18.27
C GLY A 581 -0.77 12.04 17.50
N GLU A 582 -1.17 13.16 16.94
CA GLU A 582 -0.28 14.11 16.29
C GLU A 582 -0.69 15.53 16.69
N ALA A 583 0.28 16.34 17.01
CA ALA A 583 0.08 17.77 17.24
C ALA A 583 1.12 18.54 16.45
N MET A 584 0.71 19.59 15.75
CA MET A 584 1.64 20.44 15.02
C MET A 584 1.27 21.93 15.11
N VAL A 585 2.27 22.77 14.97
CA VAL A 585 2.11 24.22 14.80
C VAL A 585 2.78 24.61 13.48
N GLY A 586 2.01 25.26 12.61
CA GLY A 586 2.46 25.69 11.30
C GLY A 586 2.19 27.17 11.06
N ARG A 587 3.12 27.84 10.38
CA ARG A 587 3.01 29.24 9.97
C ARG A 587 2.95 29.36 8.46
N GLN A 588 2.04 30.16 7.98
CA GLN A 588 1.91 30.50 6.56
C GLN A 588 3.05 31.43 6.11
N LEU A 589 3.82 31.02 5.12
CA LEU A 589 4.90 31.82 4.50
C LEU A 589 4.40 32.57 3.27
N VAL A 590 3.76 31.83 2.35
CA VAL A 590 3.19 32.35 1.09
C VAL A 590 1.73 31.95 1.01
N ARG A 591 0.86 32.85 0.62
CA ARG A 591 -0.57 32.61 0.44
C ARG A 591 -1.20 33.63 -0.50
N PRO A 592 -2.30 33.31 -1.19
CA PRO A 592 -3.12 34.29 -1.91
C PRO A 592 -3.75 35.31 -0.94
N ALA A 593 -3.94 36.54 -1.38
CA ALA A 593 -4.58 37.57 -0.58
C ALA A 593 -6.02 37.20 -0.16
N ALA A 594 -6.72 36.45 -1.00
CA ALA A 594 -8.09 35.99 -0.77
C ALA A 594 -8.27 35.12 0.49
N ILE A 595 -7.21 34.45 0.98
CA ILE A 595 -7.28 33.61 2.18
C ILE A 595 -7.28 34.44 3.49
N GLY A 596 -7.04 35.75 3.42
CA GLY A 596 -6.99 36.64 4.60
C GLY A 596 -5.57 36.89 5.13
N PRO A 597 -5.32 37.38 6.35
CA PRO A 597 -3.99 37.67 6.89
C PRO A 597 -3.19 36.40 7.21
N LYS A 598 -1.84 36.47 7.16
CA LYS A 598 -0.98 35.36 7.55
C LYS A 598 -1.27 34.97 9.01
N SER A 599 -1.48 33.69 9.23
CA SER A 599 -1.80 33.14 10.55
C SER A 599 -0.84 32.02 10.94
N THR A 600 -0.81 31.73 12.22
CA THR A 600 -0.23 30.49 12.77
C THR A 600 -1.37 29.56 13.08
N LEU A 601 -1.27 28.32 12.65
CA LEU A 601 -2.29 27.30 12.80
C LEU A 601 -1.77 26.17 13.67
N ALA A 602 -2.54 25.78 14.69
CA ALA A 602 -2.30 24.57 15.46
C ALA A 602 -3.30 23.48 15.03
N LEU A 603 -2.79 22.32 14.65
CA LEU A 603 -3.58 21.16 14.26
C LEU A 603 -3.24 19.97 15.14
N GLY A 604 -4.22 19.12 15.42
CA GLY A 604 -4.02 17.91 16.21
C GLY A 604 -5.06 16.84 15.95
N THR A 605 -4.67 15.61 16.21
CA THR A 605 -5.55 14.43 16.19
C THR A 605 -5.21 13.50 17.34
N ILE A 606 -6.20 12.80 17.84
CA ILE A 606 -6.07 11.68 18.75
C ILE A 606 -6.93 10.54 18.21
N ASN A 607 -6.33 9.35 18.13
CA ASN A 607 -7.01 8.14 17.70
C ASN A 607 -6.78 7.01 18.71
N TRP A 608 -7.80 6.23 18.92
CA TRP A 608 -7.81 5.05 19.75
C TRP A 608 -8.31 3.87 18.95
N SER A 609 -7.54 2.79 18.89
CA SER A 609 -7.89 1.55 18.20
C SER A 609 -7.85 0.38 19.17
N PHE A 610 -8.86 -0.49 19.12
CA PHE A 610 -9.01 -1.64 20.06
C PHE A 610 -9.72 -2.81 19.40
#